data_5df5a0f150d1ac9fab77c0eefad377c4
#
_entry.id   5df5a0f150d1ac9fab77c0eefad377c4
#
_cell.length_a   1.000
_cell.length_b   1.000
_cell.length_c   1.000
_cell.angle_alpha   90.00
_cell.angle_beta   90.00
_cell.angle_gamma   90.00
#
_symmetry.space_group_name_H-M   'P 1'
#
loop_
_entity.id
_entity.type
_entity.pdbx_description
1 polymer ?
#
loop_
_entity_poly.entity_id
_entity_poly.type
_entity_poly.pdbx_seq_one_letter_code
_entity_poly.pdbx_strand_id
1 'polypeptide(L)'
;MILLLAIPGISAVTEFAERGFGTPIPYDPPQQLVTSGIYRYCANPMQLSCTLVMATWAGVLRSGWMLLAAGVSVVYSAGIAAWDEEEDLARRFGSEWRDYRSAVRNWWPRWRPYHSGPPALIFIARSCGPCSEVRTWLEARSPLGLQIVDAETLPAGSIQRMRYEPGYGSGTVDGVRAMGRALEHLHLGWALCGAALRLPCVWQLVQLFLDAAGLGPRVISCELDMSPQHTDRELSSRP
;
A
#
# COMPACT_ATOMS: atom_id res chain seq x y z
N MET A 1 9.41 0.09 -20.92
CA MET A 1 9.62 1.40 -20.27
C MET A 1 8.31 2.15 -20.05
N ILE A 2 7.49 2.41 -21.06
CA ILE A 2 6.20 3.15 -20.95
C ILE A 2 5.27 2.54 -19.88
N LEU A 3 5.08 1.22 -19.91
CA LEU A 3 4.25 0.52 -18.90
C LEU A 3 4.74 0.73 -17.46
N LEU A 4 6.06 0.74 -17.24
CA LEU A 4 6.63 1.00 -15.92
C LEU A 4 6.34 2.43 -15.43
N LEU A 5 6.36 3.41 -16.34
CA LEU A 5 6.03 4.79 -16.03
C LEU A 5 4.52 5.03 -15.80
N ALA A 6 3.68 4.14 -16.32
CA ALA A 6 2.24 4.18 -16.08
C ALA A 6 1.82 3.60 -14.71
N ILE A 7 2.64 2.73 -14.08
CA ILE A 7 2.33 2.07 -12.80
C ILE A 7 1.94 3.08 -11.71
N PRO A 8 2.70 4.16 -11.45
CA PRO A 8 2.34 5.12 -10.41
C PRO A 8 0.98 5.78 -10.67
N GLY A 9 0.68 6.13 -11.92
CA GLY A 9 -0.60 6.74 -12.30
C GLY A 9 -1.78 5.78 -12.10
N ILE A 10 -1.66 4.54 -12.56
CA ILE A 10 -2.71 3.52 -12.38
C ILE A 10 -2.91 3.22 -10.89
N SER A 11 -1.81 3.06 -10.13
CA SER A 11 -1.88 2.85 -8.69
C SER A 11 -2.53 4.03 -7.97
N ALA A 12 -2.28 5.25 -8.41
CA ALA A 12 -2.89 6.44 -7.84
C ALA A 12 -4.41 6.49 -8.07
N VAL A 13 -4.88 6.13 -9.26
CA VAL A 13 -6.32 6.06 -9.58
C VAL A 13 -7.01 5.00 -8.71
N THR A 14 -6.41 3.81 -8.56
CA THR A 14 -6.98 2.75 -7.71
C THR A 14 -7.00 3.16 -6.24
N GLU A 15 -5.94 3.81 -5.76
CA GLU A 15 -5.87 4.31 -4.38
C GLU A 15 -6.92 5.38 -4.11
N PHE A 16 -7.14 6.27 -5.08
CA PHE A 16 -8.15 7.33 -4.99
C PHE A 16 -9.56 6.74 -4.91
N ALA A 17 -9.86 5.74 -5.74
CA ALA A 17 -11.15 5.06 -5.72
C ALA A 17 -11.38 4.24 -4.44
N GLU A 18 -10.36 3.52 -3.96
CA GLU A 18 -10.48 2.66 -2.78
C GLU A 18 -10.51 3.46 -1.46
N ARG A 19 -9.83 4.61 -1.38
CA ARG A 19 -9.61 5.37 -0.15
C ARG A 19 -10.25 6.75 -0.13
N GLY A 20 -10.32 7.40 -1.30
CA GLY A 20 -10.91 8.73 -1.41
C GLY A 20 -12.43 8.70 -1.42
N PHE A 21 -13.05 7.58 -1.72
CA PHE A 21 -14.50 7.46 -1.95
C PHE A 21 -15.00 8.49 -2.96
N GLY A 22 -14.21 8.74 -4.00
CA GLY A 22 -14.49 9.66 -5.08
C GLY A 22 -13.70 9.28 -6.32
N THR A 23 -13.81 10.09 -7.35
CA THR A 23 -13.06 9.92 -8.59
C THR A 23 -12.05 11.06 -8.76
N PRO A 24 -10.96 10.88 -9.54
CA PRO A 24 -10.03 11.95 -9.83
C PRO A 24 -10.61 13.01 -10.79
N ILE A 25 -11.92 13.14 -10.83
CA ILE A 25 -12.65 14.09 -11.66
C ILE A 25 -13.15 15.22 -10.76
N PRO A 26 -13.07 16.50 -11.17
CA PRO A 26 -13.44 17.66 -10.35
C PRO A 26 -14.88 17.64 -9.82
N TYR A 27 -15.79 16.92 -10.48
CA TYR A 27 -17.21 16.83 -10.11
C TYR A 27 -17.52 15.82 -8.99
N ASP A 28 -16.58 14.95 -8.65
CA ASP A 28 -16.72 13.94 -7.60
C ASP A 28 -15.45 13.90 -6.76
N PRO A 29 -15.19 14.94 -5.98
CA PRO A 29 -13.94 15.07 -5.23
C PRO A 29 -13.90 14.10 -4.04
N PRO A 30 -12.69 13.73 -3.57
CA PRO A 30 -12.53 12.76 -2.51
C PRO A 30 -13.15 13.25 -1.20
N GLN A 31 -13.80 12.34 -0.49
CA GLN A 31 -14.37 12.60 0.83
C GLN A 31 -13.31 12.57 1.94
N GLN A 32 -12.21 11.92 1.71
CA GLN A 32 -11.08 11.80 2.63
C GLN A 32 -9.77 12.12 1.91
N LEU A 33 -8.84 12.73 2.63
CA LEU A 33 -7.51 13.01 2.11
C LEU A 33 -6.75 11.69 1.87
N VAL A 34 -6.38 11.45 0.62
CA VAL A 34 -5.64 10.24 0.23
C VAL A 34 -4.15 10.48 0.45
N THR A 35 -3.60 9.86 1.49
CA THR A 35 -2.17 9.92 1.82
C THR A 35 -1.50 8.54 1.81
N SER A 36 -2.21 7.51 1.31
CA SER A 36 -1.76 6.13 1.24
C SER A 36 -1.19 5.75 -0.12
N GLY A 37 -0.61 4.56 -0.23
CA GLY A 37 -0.05 4.08 -1.48
C GLY A 37 1.06 4.98 -2.03
N ILE A 38 1.00 5.27 -3.32
CA ILE A 38 1.97 6.13 -4.01
C ILE A 38 1.90 7.60 -3.55
N TYR A 39 0.75 8.04 -2.97
CA TYR A 39 0.60 9.37 -2.40
C TYR A 39 1.48 9.60 -1.16
N ARG A 40 1.98 8.56 -0.51
CA ARG A 40 3.01 8.69 0.54
C ARG A 40 4.31 9.32 0.03
N TYR A 41 4.52 9.31 -1.28
CA TYR A 41 5.77 9.70 -1.91
C TYR A 41 5.66 10.95 -2.78
N CYS A 42 4.53 11.15 -3.43
CA CYS A 42 4.28 12.26 -4.35
C CYS A 42 2.82 12.68 -4.25
N ALA A 43 2.56 13.98 -4.19
CA ALA A 43 1.18 14.47 -4.05
C ALA A 43 0.40 14.37 -5.37
N ASN A 44 1.06 14.51 -6.53
CA ASN A 44 0.41 14.43 -7.84
C ASN A 44 0.97 13.26 -8.70
N PRO A 45 0.84 12.00 -8.24
CA PRO A 45 1.44 10.87 -8.94
C PRO A 45 0.77 10.57 -10.30
N MET A 46 -0.51 10.88 -10.46
CA MET A 46 -1.20 10.72 -11.74
C MET A 46 -0.63 11.66 -12.81
N GLN A 47 -0.52 12.95 -12.50
CA GLN A 47 -0.01 13.95 -13.42
C GLN A 47 1.46 13.70 -13.77
N LEU A 48 2.27 13.35 -12.77
CA LEU A 48 3.67 12.97 -12.98
C LEU A 48 3.80 11.77 -13.93
N SER A 49 3.00 10.73 -13.70
CA SER A 49 2.99 9.52 -14.52
C SER A 49 2.55 9.83 -15.96
N CYS A 50 1.44 10.56 -16.15
CA CYS A 50 0.97 10.96 -17.49
C CYS A 50 2.04 11.77 -18.23
N THR A 51 2.67 12.73 -17.58
CA THR A 51 3.73 13.55 -18.20
C THR A 51 4.91 12.70 -18.64
N LEU A 52 5.38 11.78 -17.78
CA LEU A 52 6.49 10.88 -18.12
C LEU A 52 6.15 9.94 -19.27
N VAL A 53 4.93 9.41 -19.31
CA VAL A 53 4.43 8.58 -20.40
C VAL A 53 4.39 9.39 -21.71
N MET A 54 3.81 10.60 -21.69
CA MET A 54 3.74 11.48 -22.88
C MET A 54 5.13 11.86 -23.38
N ALA A 55 6.04 12.26 -22.49
CA ALA A 55 7.42 12.60 -22.85
C ALA A 55 8.15 11.40 -23.47
N THR A 56 7.94 10.20 -22.92
CA THR A 56 8.52 8.97 -23.47
C THR A 56 7.95 8.65 -24.87
N TRP A 57 6.63 8.76 -25.05
CA TRP A 57 5.99 8.62 -26.36
C TRP A 57 6.51 9.64 -27.37
N ALA A 58 6.68 10.90 -26.95
CA ALA A 58 7.28 11.94 -27.80
C ALA A 58 8.67 11.54 -28.32
N GLY A 59 9.49 10.97 -27.43
CA GLY A 59 10.81 10.44 -27.80
C GLY A 59 10.75 9.26 -28.78
N VAL A 60 9.86 8.28 -28.51
CA VAL A 60 9.68 7.10 -29.37
C VAL A 60 9.20 7.49 -30.76
N LEU A 61 8.22 8.38 -30.85
CA LEU A 61 7.63 8.85 -32.11
C LEU A 61 8.42 9.99 -32.75
N ARG A 62 9.47 10.48 -32.08
CA ARG A 62 10.27 11.63 -32.53
C ARG A 62 9.40 12.86 -32.86
N SER A 63 8.33 13.06 -32.09
CA SER A 63 7.35 14.12 -32.31
C SER A 63 7.57 15.30 -31.38
N GLY A 64 8.05 16.41 -31.90
CA GLY A 64 8.18 17.68 -31.17
C GLY A 64 6.83 18.24 -30.70
N TRP A 65 5.74 17.97 -31.42
CA TRP A 65 4.38 18.37 -31.01
C TRP A 65 3.91 17.65 -29.74
N MET A 66 4.23 16.36 -29.60
CA MET A 66 3.92 15.62 -28.37
C MET A 66 4.78 16.09 -27.18
N LEU A 67 6.04 16.47 -27.43
CA LEU A 67 6.88 17.04 -26.39
C LEU A 67 6.35 18.40 -25.94
N LEU A 68 5.91 19.24 -26.89
CA LEU A 68 5.25 20.51 -26.57
C LEU A 68 3.96 20.29 -25.77
N ALA A 69 3.13 19.33 -26.16
CA ALA A 69 1.91 18.97 -25.42
C ALA A 69 2.21 18.49 -24.00
N ALA A 70 3.24 17.68 -23.81
CA ALA A 70 3.72 17.29 -22.48
C ALA A 70 4.15 18.50 -21.64
N GLY A 71 4.89 19.45 -22.24
CA GLY A 71 5.28 20.68 -21.58
C GLY A 71 4.11 21.57 -21.18
N VAL A 72 3.13 21.74 -22.06
CA VAL A 72 1.88 22.47 -21.77
C VAL A 72 1.10 21.81 -20.64
N SER A 73 1.01 20.48 -20.65
CA SER A 73 0.37 19.71 -19.57
C SER A 73 1.04 19.97 -18.21
N VAL A 74 2.38 20.00 -18.16
CA VAL A 74 3.13 20.33 -16.93
C VAL A 74 2.81 21.74 -16.46
N VAL A 75 2.88 22.74 -17.34
CA VAL A 75 2.63 24.14 -17.00
C VAL A 75 1.20 24.32 -16.48
N TYR A 76 0.22 23.72 -17.13
CA TYR A 76 -1.17 23.78 -16.70
C TYR A 76 -1.36 23.11 -15.33
N SER A 77 -0.86 21.89 -15.17
CA SER A 77 -1.02 21.11 -13.93
C SER A 77 -0.23 21.66 -12.75
N ALA A 78 0.96 22.23 -12.99
CA ALA A 78 1.77 22.82 -11.93
C ALA A 78 1.37 24.27 -11.59
N GLY A 79 0.65 24.92 -12.50
CA GLY A 79 0.18 26.30 -12.33
C GLY A 79 -1.29 26.35 -11.90
N ILE A 80 -2.17 26.58 -12.87
CA ILE A 80 -3.59 26.91 -12.62
C ILE A 80 -4.30 25.81 -11.86
N ALA A 81 -4.16 24.56 -12.30
CA ALA A 81 -4.84 23.43 -11.66
C ALA A 81 -4.33 23.19 -10.23
N ALA A 82 -3.02 23.29 -10.00
CA ALA A 82 -2.45 23.12 -8.67
C ALA A 82 -2.88 24.21 -7.70
N TRP A 83 -3.04 25.44 -8.15
CA TRP A 83 -3.46 26.55 -7.31
C TRP A 83 -4.92 26.42 -6.84
N ASP A 84 -5.83 26.09 -7.74
CA ASP A 84 -7.25 25.90 -7.42
C ASP A 84 -7.46 24.67 -6.51
N GLU A 85 -6.78 23.55 -6.82
CA GLU A 85 -6.81 22.33 -6.03
C GLU A 85 -6.24 22.54 -4.62
N GLU A 86 -5.15 23.28 -4.48
CA GLU A 86 -4.49 23.53 -3.18
C GLU A 86 -5.39 24.35 -2.25
N GLU A 87 -6.10 25.34 -2.78
CA GLU A 87 -7.05 26.15 -2.00
C GLU A 87 -8.29 25.34 -1.58
N ASP A 88 -8.83 24.50 -2.47
CA ASP A 88 -9.97 23.63 -2.15
C ASP A 88 -9.59 22.57 -1.11
N LEU A 89 -8.48 21.88 -1.28
CA LEU A 89 -7.99 20.87 -0.33
C LEU A 89 -7.64 21.49 1.03
N ALA A 90 -7.06 22.68 1.05
CA ALA A 90 -6.78 23.38 2.30
C ALA A 90 -8.06 23.80 3.05
N ARG A 91 -9.12 24.20 2.33
CA ARG A 91 -10.43 24.48 2.91
C ARG A 91 -11.11 23.24 3.46
N ARG A 92 -11.03 22.11 2.76
CA ARG A 92 -11.73 20.86 3.10
C ARG A 92 -11.04 20.05 4.19
N PHE A 93 -9.71 19.95 4.15
CA PHE A 93 -8.93 19.08 5.04
C PHE A 93 -8.06 19.85 6.05
N GLY A 94 -8.00 21.16 5.98
CA GLY A 94 -7.44 22.03 7.01
C GLY A 94 -5.98 21.69 7.37
N SER A 95 -5.74 21.30 8.64
CA SER A 95 -4.40 20.98 9.15
C SER A 95 -3.81 19.73 8.53
N GLU A 96 -4.63 18.68 8.28
CA GLU A 96 -4.15 17.43 7.68
C GLU A 96 -3.52 17.68 6.30
N TRP A 97 -4.14 18.53 5.48
CA TRP A 97 -3.58 18.93 4.19
C TRP A 97 -2.26 19.68 4.35
N ARG A 98 -2.20 20.65 5.27
CA ARG A 98 -0.97 21.44 5.50
C ARG A 98 0.18 20.56 5.95
N ASP A 99 -0.07 19.62 6.88
CA ASP A 99 0.95 18.70 7.39
C ASP A 99 1.45 17.76 6.27
N TYR A 100 0.52 17.23 5.48
CA TYR A 100 0.87 16.41 4.32
C TYR A 100 1.70 17.20 3.30
N ARG A 101 1.26 18.40 2.93
CA ARG A 101 1.94 19.25 1.93
C ARG A 101 3.30 19.73 2.38
N SER A 102 3.50 19.94 3.66
CA SER A 102 4.82 20.29 4.21
C SER A 102 5.85 19.17 3.99
N ALA A 103 5.40 17.92 3.97
CA ALA A 103 6.24 16.75 3.88
C ALA A 103 6.31 16.15 2.46
N VAL A 104 5.25 16.27 1.64
CA VAL A 104 5.13 15.64 0.33
C VAL A 104 4.98 16.69 -0.77
N ARG A 105 5.88 16.64 -1.75
CA ARG A 105 5.90 17.58 -2.88
C ARG A 105 5.03 17.09 -4.04
N ASN A 106 4.54 18.01 -4.87
CA ASN A 106 3.67 17.68 -6.02
C ASN A 106 4.38 16.83 -7.08
N TRP A 107 5.60 17.22 -7.48
CA TRP A 107 6.28 16.70 -8.67
C TRP A 107 7.58 15.95 -8.37
N TRP A 108 8.11 16.06 -7.14
CA TRP A 108 9.37 15.46 -6.73
C TRP A 108 9.10 14.37 -5.70
N PRO A 109 9.12 13.10 -6.12
CA PRO A 109 8.90 12.00 -5.18
C PRO A 109 9.96 11.98 -4.09
N ARG A 110 9.54 11.78 -2.87
CA ARG A 110 10.44 11.56 -1.74
C ARG A 110 10.89 10.10 -1.69
N TRP A 111 12.05 9.85 -1.14
CA TRP A 111 12.58 8.47 -1.04
C TRP A 111 11.88 7.65 0.05
N ARG A 112 11.64 8.25 1.24
CA ARG A 112 10.96 7.60 2.36
C ARG A 112 9.47 7.94 2.36
N PRO A 113 8.58 7.01 2.81
CA PRO A 113 7.14 7.27 2.82
C PRO A 113 6.77 8.38 3.81
N TYR A 114 5.71 9.11 3.51
CA TYR A 114 4.98 9.91 4.49
C TYR A 114 4.10 9.00 5.33
N HIS A 115 4.00 9.26 6.62
CA HIS A 115 3.11 8.56 7.52
C HIS A 115 2.53 9.55 8.52
N SER A 116 1.22 9.49 8.70
CA SER A 116 0.46 10.19 9.72
C SER A 116 -0.58 9.22 10.30
N GLY A 117 -0.82 9.32 11.61
CA GLY A 117 -1.83 8.53 12.29
C GLY A 117 -1.41 7.12 12.72
N PRO A 118 -2.37 6.22 13.01
CA PRO A 118 -2.09 4.89 13.51
C PRO A 118 -1.36 4.03 12.49
N PRO A 119 -0.46 3.14 12.94
CA PRO A 119 0.24 2.22 12.06
C PRO A 119 -0.74 1.23 11.42
N ALA A 120 -0.44 0.82 10.20
CA ALA A 120 -1.08 -0.32 9.59
C ALA A 120 -0.56 -1.61 10.23
N LEU A 121 -1.35 -2.67 10.20
CA LEU A 121 -0.99 -3.98 10.74
C LEU A 121 -0.76 -4.96 9.59
N ILE A 122 0.27 -5.80 9.72
CA ILE A 122 0.45 -6.94 8.83
C ILE A 122 0.59 -8.20 9.69
N PHE A 123 -0.31 -9.15 9.46
CA PHE A 123 -0.35 -10.44 10.14
C PHE A 123 0.42 -11.47 9.34
N ILE A 124 1.49 -12.01 9.93
CA ILE A 124 2.38 -12.98 9.30
C ILE A 124 2.55 -14.16 10.26
N ALA A 125 2.32 -15.38 9.75
CA ALA A 125 2.46 -16.60 10.55
C ALA A 125 3.93 -16.87 10.90
N ARG A 126 4.20 -17.17 12.17
CA ARG A 126 5.51 -17.63 12.66
C ARG A 126 5.77 -19.09 12.35
N SER A 127 4.72 -19.89 12.41
CA SER A 127 4.79 -21.35 12.21
C SER A 127 5.11 -21.76 10.78
N CYS A 128 5.13 -20.81 9.85
CA CYS A 128 5.41 -21.04 8.42
C CYS A 128 6.83 -20.59 8.07
N GLY A 129 7.70 -21.47 7.63
CA GLY A 129 9.09 -21.16 7.27
C GLY A 129 9.22 -19.98 6.26
N PRO A 130 8.60 -20.05 5.08
CA PRO A 130 8.64 -18.94 4.11
C PRO A 130 8.07 -17.63 4.67
N CYS A 131 7.04 -17.71 5.53
CA CYS A 131 6.45 -16.51 6.15
C CYS A 131 7.41 -15.87 7.15
N SER A 132 8.14 -16.66 7.92
CA SER A 132 9.14 -16.17 8.87
C SER A 132 10.31 -15.48 8.17
N GLU A 133 10.72 -15.94 6.99
CA GLU A 133 11.72 -15.27 6.17
C GLU A 133 11.24 -13.90 5.68
N VAL A 134 10.00 -13.83 5.18
CA VAL A 134 9.38 -12.56 4.78
C VAL A 134 9.29 -11.60 5.96
N ARG A 135 8.92 -12.09 7.13
CA ARG A 135 8.87 -11.31 8.37
C ARG A 135 10.23 -10.71 8.70
N THR A 136 11.26 -11.55 8.82
CA THR A 136 12.63 -11.12 9.11
C THR A 136 13.13 -10.12 8.07
N TRP A 137 12.81 -10.36 6.80
CA TRP A 137 13.15 -9.45 5.71
C TRP A 137 12.49 -8.07 5.84
N LEU A 138 11.21 -8.00 6.25
CA LEU A 138 10.50 -6.74 6.51
C LEU A 138 11.05 -6.03 7.73
N GLU A 139 11.25 -6.75 8.84
CA GLU A 139 11.78 -6.20 10.10
C GLU A 139 13.17 -5.57 9.91
N ALA A 140 14.05 -6.24 9.17
CA ALA A 140 15.38 -5.73 8.85
C ALA A 140 15.38 -4.40 8.08
N ARG A 141 14.26 -4.06 7.41
CA ARG A 141 14.09 -2.81 6.63
C ARG A 141 13.34 -1.71 7.37
N SER A 142 12.93 -1.96 8.61
CA SER A 142 12.26 -0.98 9.48
C SER A 142 11.16 -0.19 8.76
N PRO A 143 10.07 -0.84 8.34
CA PRO A 143 8.98 -0.21 7.60
C PRO A 143 8.34 0.91 8.43
N LEU A 144 8.12 2.07 7.83
CA LEU A 144 7.56 3.24 8.51
C LEU A 144 6.03 3.14 8.58
N GLY A 145 5.47 3.17 9.81
CA GLY A 145 4.03 3.12 10.02
C GLY A 145 3.40 1.76 9.68
N LEU A 146 4.18 0.67 9.78
CA LEU A 146 3.71 -0.71 9.67
C LEU A 146 4.13 -1.48 10.91
N GLN A 147 3.19 -2.11 11.57
CA GLN A 147 3.41 -3.01 12.68
C GLN A 147 3.24 -4.46 12.22
N ILE A 148 4.24 -5.28 12.48
CA ILE A 148 4.22 -6.70 12.13
C ILE A 148 3.69 -7.47 13.33
N VAL A 149 2.60 -8.20 13.14
CA VAL A 149 1.88 -8.93 14.18
C VAL A 149 1.89 -10.42 13.84
N ASP A 150 1.90 -11.26 14.88
CA ASP A 150 1.81 -12.71 14.68
C ASP A 150 0.38 -13.10 14.27
N ALA A 151 0.26 -13.84 13.18
CA ALA A 151 -1.04 -14.30 12.69
C ALA A 151 -1.73 -15.24 13.69
N GLU A 152 -0.95 -15.90 14.54
CA GLU A 152 -1.38 -16.80 15.61
C GLU A 152 -2.14 -16.07 16.75
N THR A 153 -2.05 -14.74 16.82
CA THR A 153 -2.85 -13.94 17.78
C THR A 153 -4.32 -13.83 17.40
N LEU A 154 -4.65 -14.15 16.15
CA LEU A 154 -6.02 -14.15 15.68
C LEU A 154 -6.67 -15.52 15.91
N PRO A 155 -8.01 -15.58 15.99
CA PRO A 155 -8.71 -16.85 16.12
C PRO A 155 -8.33 -17.85 15.01
N ALA A 156 -8.18 -19.12 15.38
CA ALA A 156 -7.81 -20.17 14.43
C ALA A 156 -8.73 -20.17 13.19
N GLY A 157 -8.14 -20.21 12.01
CA GLY A 157 -8.87 -20.23 10.75
C GLY A 157 -9.43 -18.87 10.27
N SER A 158 -9.25 -17.79 11.03
CA SER A 158 -9.70 -16.45 10.64
C SER A 158 -8.92 -15.88 9.45
N ILE A 159 -7.66 -16.29 9.31
CA ILE A 159 -6.82 -15.97 8.17
C ILE A 159 -6.12 -17.23 7.66
N GLN A 160 -5.96 -17.29 6.34
CA GLN A 160 -5.30 -18.41 5.67
C GLN A 160 -4.03 -17.97 4.93
N ARG A 161 -3.80 -16.66 4.86
CA ARG A 161 -2.67 -16.02 4.18
C ARG A 161 -2.24 -14.80 4.99
N MET A 162 -1.06 -14.26 4.67
CA MET A 162 -0.66 -12.94 5.16
C MET A 162 -1.79 -11.95 4.93
N ARG A 163 -2.14 -11.17 5.96
CA ARG A 163 -3.20 -10.16 5.92
C ARG A 163 -2.63 -8.79 6.27
N TYR A 164 -3.01 -7.80 5.49
CA TYR A 164 -2.73 -6.39 5.77
C TYR A 164 -4.02 -5.67 6.16
N GLU A 165 -3.96 -4.95 7.27
CA GLU A 165 -5.04 -4.08 7.75
C GLU A 165 -4.51 -2.64 7.80
N PRO A 166 -5.15 -1.70 7.10
CA PRO A 166 -4.73 -0.30 7.14
C PRO A 166 -5.02 0.32 8.52
N GLY A 167 -4.19 1.28 8.93
CA GLY A 167 -4.40 2.04 10.18
C GLY A 167 -5.68 2.88 10.16
N TYR A 168 -6.16 3.28 8.97
CA TYR A 168 -7.40 4.01 8.77
C TYR A 168 -8.29 3.33 7.73
N GLY A 169 -9.59 3.42 7.93
CA GLY A 169 -10.58 3.00 6.96
C GLY A 169 -10.77 1.49 6.88
N SER A 170 -11.62 1.07 5.96
CA SER A 170 -11.87 -0.32 5.62
C SER A 170 -11.00 -0.77 4.45
N GLY A 171 -10.84 -2.07 4.30
CA GLY A 171 -10.14 -2.65 3.15
C GLY A 171 -8.94 -3.49 3.55
N THR A 172 -9.19 -4.54 4.34
CA THR A 172 -8.23 -5.62 4.56
C THR A 172 -7.92 -6.32 3.25
N VAL A 173 -6.67 -6.67 3.04
CA VAL A 173 -6.23 -7.43 1.86
C VAL A 173 -5.33 -8.58 2.27
N ASP A 174 -5.42 -9.69 1.52
CA ASP A 174 -4.69 -10.91 1.84
C ASP A 174 -3.67 -11.27 0.75
N GLY A 175 -2.72 -12.14 1.09
CA GLY A 175 -1.76 -12.74 0.18
C GLY A 175 -0.84 -11.73 -0.52
N VAL A 176 -0.69 -11.85 -1.84
CA VAL A 176 0.16 -10.98 -2.66
C VAL A 176 -0.20 -9.51 -2.54
N ARG A 177 -1.50 -9.19 -2.43
CA ARG A 177 -1.95 -7.81 -2.23
C ARG A 177 -1.51 -7.25 -0.88
N ALA A 178 -1.53 -8.08 0.18
CA ALA A 178 -1.03 -7.70 1.50
C ALA A 178 0.47 -7.39 1.46
N MET A 179 1.26 -8.22 0.76
CA MET A 179 2.68 -7.95 0.54
C MET A 179 2.89 -6.65 -0.24
N GLY A 180 2.12 -6.44 -1.31
CA GLY A 180 2.17 -5.19 -2.08
C GLY A 180 1.93 -3.95 -1.21
N ARG A 181 0.97 -4.01 -0.28
CA ARG A 181 0.72 -2.94 0.71
C ARG A 181 1.87 -2.76 1.71
N ALA A 182 2.46 -3.86 2.18
CA ALA A 182 3.60 -3.79 3.10
C ALA A 182 4.82 -3.10 2.48
N LEU A 183 5.08 -3.35 1.20
CA LEU A 183 6.17 -2.72 0.45
C LEU A 183 6.06 -1.19 0.36
N GLU A 184 4.84 -0.64 0.42
CA GLU A 184 4.59 0.81 0.44
C GLU A 184 5.06 1.50 1.72
N HIS A 185 5.44 0.76 2.74
CA HIS A 185 5.96 1.27 4.01
C HIS A 185 7.49 1.35 4.06
N LEU A 186 8.19 0.92 3.00
CA LEU A 186 9.66 0.89 2.95
C LEU A 186 10.23 2.16 2.31
N HIS A 187 10.54 2.11 1.02
CA HIS A 187 11.02 3.24 0.25
C HIS A 187 10.43 3.21 -1.16
N LEU A 188 10.58 4.31 -1.90
CA LEU A 188 9.94 4.52 -3.21
C LEU A 188 10.12 3.33 -4.16
N GLY A 189 11.32 2.74 -4.24
CA GLY A 189 11.58 1.58 -5.11
C GLY A 189 10.70 0.39 -4.75
N TRP A 190 10.58 0.05 -3.45
CA TRP A 190 9.69 -1.02 -3.01
C TRP A 190 8.22 -0.65 -3.15
N ALA A 191 7.87 0.63 -2.96
CA ALA A 191 6.49 1.08 -3.19
C ALA A 191 6.06 0.91 -4.65
N LEU A 192 6.94 1.17 -5.61
CA LEU A 192 6.67 0.91 -7.03
C LEU A 192 6.51 -0.58 -7.33
N CYS A 193 7.35 -1.44 -6.71
CA CYS A 193 7.16 -2.89 -6.79
C CYS A 193 5.82 -3.32 -6.18
N GLY A 194 5.46 -2.78 -5.02
CA GLY A 194 4.18 -3.03 -4.36
C GLY A 194 2.99 -2.58 -5.19
N ALA A 195 3.09 -1.40 -5.82
CA ALA A 195 2.08 -0.89 -6.74
C ALA A 195 1.91 -1.82 -7.95
N ALA A 196 3.02 -2.29 -8.55
CA ALA A 196 2.99 -3.25 -9.65
C ALA A 196 2.35 -4.58 -9.25
N LEU A 197 2.70 -5.11 -8.08
CA LEU A 197 2.11 -6.35 -7.54
C LEU A 197 0.60 -6.25 -7.30
N ARG A 198 0.07 -5.06 -7.05
CA ARG A 198 -1.37 -4.85 -6.82
C ARG A 198 -2.17 -4.61 -8.09
N LEU A 199 -1.52 -4.46 -9.25
CA LEU A 199 -2.23 -4.28 -10.51
C LEU A 199 -3.16 -5.46 -10.80
N PRO A 200 -4.35 -5.21 -11.38
CA PRO A 200 -5.23 -6.26 -11.88
C PRO A 200 -4.46 -7.22 -12.79
N CYS A 201 -4.79 -8.49 -12.75
CA CYS A 201 -4.09 -9.59 -13.42
C CYS A 201 -2.72 -9.93 -12.83
N VAL A 202 -1.89 -8.96 -12.40
CA VAL A 202 -0.55 -9.24 -11.84
C VAL A 202 -0.67 -9.99 -10.52
N TRP A 203 -1.43 -9.44 -9.57
CA TRP A 203 -1.57 -10.09 -8.26
C TRP A 203 -2.22 -11.49 -8.38
N GLN A 204 -3.19 -11.67 -9.30
CA GLN A 204 -3.83 -12.97 -9.52
C GLN A 204 -2.83 -14.00 -10.06
N LEU A 205 -2.05 -13.62 -11.08
CA LEU A 205 -1.04 -14.49 -11.68
C LEU A 205 0.05 -14.87 -10.66
N VAL A 206 0.56 -13.88 -9.91
CA VAL A 206 1.57 -14.13 -8.87
C VAL A 206 0.99 -15.00 -7.76
N GLN A 207 -0.26 -14.74 -7.32
CA GLN A 207 -0.92 -15.56 -6.31
C GLN A 207 -1.12 -17.00 -6.78
N LEU A 208 -1.59 -17.18 -8.02
CA LEU A 208 -1.76 -18.52 -8.62
C LEU A 208 -0.42 -19.27 -8.69
N PHE A 209 0.64 -18.58 -9.08
CA PHE A 209 1.98 -19.16 -9.13
C PHE A 209 2.48 -19.60 -7.74
N LEU A 210 2.30 -18.74 -6.73
CA LEU A 210 2.68 -19.06 -5.34
C LEU A 210 1.86 -20.24 -4.79
N ASP A 211 0.56 -20.27 -5.09
CA ASP A 211 -0.31 -21.38 -4.68
C ASP A 211 0.13 -22.70 -5.35
N ALA A 212 0.46 -22.66 -6.63
CA ALA A 212 0.97 -23.83 -7.37
C ALA A 212 2.36 -24.29 -6.85
N ALA A 213 3.17 -23.35 -6.36
CA ALA A 213 4.45 -23.64 -5.72
C ALA A 213 4.36 -24.15 -4.28
N GLY A 214 3.14 -24.40 -3.78
CA GLY A 214 2.92 -24.93 -2.42
C GLY A 214 2.91 -23.87 -1.31
N LEU A 215 2.90 -22.58 -1.68
CA LEU A 215 2.74 -21.44 -0.77
C LEU A 215 1.27 -20.99 -0.66
N GLY A 216 0.35 -21.90 -0.94
CA GLY A 216 -1.10 -21.67 -0.90
C GLY A 216 -1.65 -21.43 0.50
N PRO A 217 -2.99 -21.31 0.63
CA PRO A 217 -3.65 -21.03 1.90
C PRO A 217 -3.36 -22.15 2.90
N ARG A 218 -3.07 -21.76 4.16
CA ARG A 218 -2.82 -22.71 5.25
C ARG A 218 -3.67 -22.33 6.44
N VAL A 219 -4.19 -23.34 7.12
CA VAL A 219 -4.86 -23.14 8.41
C VAL A 219 -3.77 -22.86 9.45
N ILE A 220 -3.79 -21.68 10.03
CA ILE A 220 -2.90 -21.31 11.13
C ILE A 220 -3.55 -21.86 12.39
N SER A 221 -2.88 -22.81 13.06
CA SER A 221 -3.30 -23.34 14.34
C SER A 221 -2.98 -22.31 15.41
N CYS A 222 -3.98 -21.89 16.17
CA CYS A 222 -3.75 -21.15 17.40
C CYS A 222 -3.14 -22.14 18.42
N GLU A 223 -1.90 -21.97 18.77
CA GLU A 223 -1.28 -22.68 19.88
C GLU A 223 -1.75 -22.00 21.17
N LEU A 224 -3.03 -22.19 21.52
CA LEU A 224 -3.46 -22.01 22.88
C LEU A 224 -2.76 -23.08 23.69
N ASP A 225 -1.82 -22.64 24.51
CA ASP A 225 -1.11 -23.41 25.50
C ASP A 225 -2.12 -24.25 26.33
N MET A 226 -2.37 -25.47 25.87
CA MET A 226 -2.99 -26.48 26.68
C MET A 226 -1.90 -27.10 27.54
N SER A 227 -1.40 -26.36 28.53
CA SER A 227 -0.71 -26.97 29.62
C SER A 227 -1.69 -27.92 30.30
N PRO A 228 -1.40 -29.22 30.40
CA PRO A 228 -2.25 -30.14 31.14
C PRO A 228 -2.21 -29.70 32.59
N GLN A 229 -3.33 -29.21 33.10
CA GLN A 229 -3.52 -29.09 34.53
C GLN A 229 -3.41 -30.49 35.13
N HIS A 230 -2.28 -30.73 35.74
CA HIS A 230 -2.02 -31.89 36.58
C HIS A 230 -3.05 -31.89 37.72
N THR A 231 -4.13 -32.61 37.52
CA THR A 231 -5.11 -32.87 38.55
C THR A 231 -4.52 -33.95 39.47
N ASP A 232 -3.67 -33.55 40.41
CA ASP A 232 -3.32 -34.38 41.55
C ASP A 232 -4.58 -34.57 42.42
N ARG A 233 -5.33 -35.61 42.11
CA ARG A 233 -6.27 -36.18 43.05
C ARG A 233 -5.49 -37.02 44.04
N GLU A 234 -5.10 -36.41 45.14
CA GLU A 234 -4.80 -37.12 46.36
C GLU A 234 -6.03 -37.90 46.80
N LEU A 235 -6.02 -39.19 46.54
CA LEU A 235 -6.87 -40.15 47.21
C LEU A 235 -6.23 -40.45 48.58
N SER A 236 -6.60 -39.63 49.55
CA SER A 236 -6.39 -39.95 50.97
C SER A 236 -7.17 -41.23 51.30
N SER A 237 -6.45 -42.32 51.43
CA SER A 237 -6.89 -43.54 52.10
C SER A 237 -7.02 -43.26 53.59
N ARG A 238 -8.15 -43.62 54.13
CA ARG A 238 -8.34 -43.81 55.58
C ARG A 238 -8.51 -45.26 55.93
N PRO A 239 -8.12 -45.63 57.15
CA PRO A 239 -8.14 -46.95 57.67
C PRO A 239 -9.53 -47.47 57.98
#